data_8678757761045c7dde34c23e5cb56e20
#
_entry.id   8678757761045c7dde34c23e5cb56e20
#
_cell.length_a   1.000
_cell.length_b   1.000
_cell.length_c   1.000
_cell.angle_alpha   90.00
_cell.angle_beta   90.00
_cell.angle_gamma   90.00
#
_symmetry.space_group_name_H-M   'P 1'
#
loop_
_entity.id
_entity.type
_entity.pdbx_description
1 polymer ?
#
loop_
_entity_poly.entity_id
_entity_poly.type
_entity_poly.pdbx_seq_one_letter_code
_entity_poly.pdbx_strand_id
1 'polypeptide(L)'
;RGLGDVYKRQILAVIALPLLYFFVLPSHAKTRIDVFLNPNLDPRGSGYNVLQSKLAIGSGKLLGMGIKNGSQTQLGYLYPQTTDFIYSAIGEEMGFIIAALVIVLYLILITKAIYVAKTARDDLGSYISAGIAGIFLFHMVENIGMTMGLLPITGVPLPFVSYGGSSLLTNFI
;
A
#
# COMPACT_ATOMS: atom_id res chain seq x y z
N ARG A 1 -7.85 -17.19 31.58
CA ARG A 1 -8.15 -17.55 30.18
C ARG A 1 -7.13 -18.61 29.77
N GLY A 2 -7.60 -19.88 29.59
CA GLY A 2 -6.71 -21.03 29.49
C GLY A 2 -6.04 -21.16 28.14
N LEU A 3 -4.85 -21.75 28.09
CA LEU A 3 -4.12 -22.15 26.90
C LEU A 3 -5.02 -22.85 25.85
N GLY A 4 -6.03 -23.63 26.30
CA GLY A 4 -7.00 -24.30 25.45
C GLY A 4 -7.83 -23.35 24.56
N ASP A 5 -8.13 -22.13 25.02
CA ASP A 5 -8.89 -21.15 24.21
C ASP A 5 -8.03 -20.51 23.11
N VAL A 6 -6.73 -20.39 23.32
CA VAL A 6 -5.78 -19.90 22.33
C VAL A 6 -5.65 -20.93 21.21
N TYR A 7 -5.48 -22.20 21.55
CA TYR A 7 -5.38 -23.29 20.54
C TYR A 7 -6.68 -23.46 19.75
N LYS A 8 -7.85 -23.36 20.38
CA LYS A 8 -9.14 -23.39 19.66
C LYS A 8 -9.26 -22.27 18.64
N ARG A 9 -8.85 -21.04 18.98
CA ARG A 9 -8.86 -19.90 18.06
C ARG A 9 -7.86 -20.09 16.92
N GLN A 10 -6.68 -20.63 17.18
CA GLN A 10 -5.69 -20.92 16.16
C GLN A 10 -6.19 -21.99 15.17
N ILE A 11 -6.76 -23.09 15.67
CA ILE A 11 -7.34 -24.15 14.84
C ILE A 11 -8.50 -23.57 14.01
N LEU A 12 -9.37 -22.78 14.62
CA LEU A 12 -10.47 -22.11 13.91
C LEU A 12 -9.94 -21.21 12.79
N ALA A 13 -8.90 -20.42 13.04
CA ALA A 13 -8.30 -19.55 12.02
C ALA A 13 -7.66 -20.35 10.88
N VAL A 14 -6.95 -21.44 11.18
CA VAL A 14 -6.31 -22.32 10.18
C VAL A 14 -7.36 -22.99 9.28
N ILE A 15 -8.53 -23.35 9.82
CA ILE A 15 -9.62 -23.92 9.02
C ILE A 15 -10.42 -22.83 8.30
N ALA A 16 -10.65 -21.68 8.94
CA ALA A 16 -11.44 -20.59 8.37
C ALA A 16 -10.76 -19.93 7.17
N LEU A 17 -9.42 -19.77 7.19
CA LEU A 17 -8.69 -19.13 6.11
C LEU A 17 -8.85 -19.85 4.74
N PRO A 18 -8.63 -21.15 4.61
CA PRO A 18 -8.88 -21.85 3.34
C PRO A 18 -10.35 -21.86 2.95
N LEU A 19 -11.27 -22.02 3.91
CA LEU A 19 -12.70 -21.95 3.61
C LEU A 19 -13.10 -20.56 3.07
N LEU A 20 -12.58 -19.50 3.65
CA LEU A 20 -12.78 -18.12 3.19
C LEU A 20 -12.22 -17.94 1.78
N TYR A 21 -11.02 -18.44 1.51
CA TYR A 21 -10.40 -18.39 0.18
C TYR A 21 -11.25 -19.10 -0.87
N PHE A 22 -11.70 -20.34 -0.61
CA PHE A 22 -12.42 -21.13 -1.62
C PHE A 22 -13.89 -20.73 -1.81
N PHE A 23 -14.60 -20.35 -0.75
CA PHE A 23 -16.05 -20.17 -0.78
C PHE A 23 -16.51 -18.71 -0.74
N VAL A 24 -15.75 -17.81 -0.15
CA VAL A 24 -16.18 -16.42 0.09
C VAL A 24 -15.51 -15.43 -0.83
N LEU A 25 -14.22 -15.63 -1.17
CA LEU A 25 -13.51 -14.67 -2.01
C LEU A 25 -14.04 -14.67 -3.45
N PRO A 26 -14.35 -13.48 -4.00
CA PRO A 26 -14.67 -13.32 -5.40
C PRO A 26 -13.44 -13.64 -6.28
N SER A 27 -13.69 -13.99 -7.54
CA SER A 27 -12.64 -14.39 -8.50
C SER A 27 -11.50 -13.36 -8.62
N HIS A 28 -11.82 -12.07 -8.60
CA HIS A 28 -10.83 -10.99 -8.68
C HIS A 28 -9.86 -10.99 -7.49
N ALA A 29 -10.36 -11.27 -6.27
CA ALA A 29 -9.51 -11.31 -5.08
C ALA A 29 -8.60 -12.54 -5.10
N LYS A 30 -9.12 -13.70 -5.56
CA LYS A 30 -8.30 -14.91 -5.76
C LYS A 30 -7.16 -14.65 -6.74
N THR A 31 -7.47 -14.10 -7.92
CA THR A 31 -6.46 -13.76 -8.93
C THR A 31 -5.36 -12.86 -8.36
N ARG A 32 -5.70 -11.87 -7.53
CA ARG A 32 -4.70 -10.97 -6.91
C ARG A 32 -3.77 -11.72 -5.94
N ILE A 33 -4.31 -12.65 -5.16
CA ILE A 33 -3.52 -13.49 -4.25
C ILE A 33 -2.64 -14.46 -5.05
N ASP A 34 -3.20 -15.10 -6.08
CA ASP A 34 -2.47 -16.05 -6.91
C ASP A 34 -1.32 -15.38 -7.67
N VAL A 35 -1.56 -14.19 -8.23
CA VAL A 35 -0.52 -13.37 -8.90
C VAL A 35 0.53 -12.88 -7.92
N PHE A 36 0.16 -12.56 -6.68
CA PHE A 36 1.11 -12.19 -5.64
C PHE A 36 2.07 -13.34 -5.31
N LEU A 37 1.54 -14.56 -5.21
CA LEU A 37 2.35 -15.77 -4.96
C LEU A 37 3.17 -16.19 -6.18
N ASN A 38 2.62 -16.00 -7.37
CA ASN A 38 3.29 -16.34 -8.63
C ASN A 38 2.97 -15.28 -9.71
N PRO A 39 3.80 -14.24 -9.86
CA PRO A 39 3.56 -13.17 -10.85
C PRO A 39 3.50 -13.64 -12.31
N ASN A 40 4.03 -14.84 -12.62
CA ASN A 40 4.00 -15.40 -13.96
C ASN A 40 2.61 -15.88 -14.40
N LEU A 41 1.65 -15.97 -13.50
CA LEU A 41 0.28 -16.36 -13.84
C LEU A 41 -0.46 -15.29 -14.66
N ASP A 42 -0.06 -14.02 -14.52
CA ASP A 42 -0.65 -12.93 -15.29
C ASP A 42 0.45 -12.02 -15.87
N PRO A 43 1.17 -12.48 -16.90
CA PRO A 43 2.31 -11.76 -17.47
C PRO A 43 1.92 -10.52 -18.30
N ARG A 44 0.63 -10.23 -18.49
CA ARG A 44 0.12 -9.06 -19.23
C ARG A 44 -0.79 -8.15 -18.41
N GLY A 45 -1.12 -8.53 -17.16
CA GLY A 45 -1.97 -7.76 -16.26
C GLY A 45 -1.26 -7.36 -14.96
N SER A 46 -1.83 -7.75 -13.84
CA SER A 46 -1.32 -7.36 -12.51
C SER A 46 0.09 -7.85 -12.23
N GLY A 47 0.48 -9.04 -12.70
CA GLY A 47 1.85 -9.55 -12.55
C GLY A 47 2.88 -8.69 -13.29
N TYR A 48 2.54 -8.24 -14.50
CA TYR A 48 3.36 -7.31 -15.26
C TYR A 48 3.57 -5.99 -14.52
N ASN A 49 2.49 -5.40 -13.98
CA ASN A 49 2.58 -4.13 -13.26
C ASN A 49 3.49 -4.21 -12.03
N VAL A 50 3.43 -5.30 -11.25
CA VAL A 50 4.37 -5.50 -10.12
C VAL A 50 5.81 -5.58 -10.59
N LEU A 51 6.07 -6.31 -11.68
CA LEU A 51 7.42 -6.44 -12.21
C LEU A 51 7.96 -5.07 -12.69
N GLN A 52 7.16 -4.33 -13.47
CA GLN A 52 7.53 -2.99 -13.93
C GLN A 52 7.72 -1.99 -12.78
N SER A 53 6.88 -2.09 -11.74
CA SER A 53 7.00 -1.30 -10.53
C SER A 53 8.34 -1.54 -9.81
N LYS A 54 8.75 -2.79 -9.65
CA LYS A 54 10.05 -3.14 -9.06
C LYS A 54 11.23 -2.66 -9.91
N LEU A 55 11.12 -2.79 -11.24
CA LEU A 55 12.13 -2.29 -12.19
C LEU A 55 12.25 -0.76 -12.11
N ALA A 56 11.12 -0.04 -12.06
CA ALA A 56 11.08 1.41 -11.90
C ALA A 56 11.80 1.85 -10.62
N ILE A 57 11.43 1.31 -9.45
CA ILE A 57 12.08 1.63 -8.17
C ILE A 57 13.59 1.31 -8.23
N GLY A 58 13.96 0.16 -8.80
CA GLY A 58 15.36 -0.27 -8.90
C GLY A 58 16.19 0.60 -9.84
N SER A 59 15.60 1.08 -10.94
CA SER A 59 16.29 1.92 -11.93
C SER A 59 16.64 3.32 -11.38
N GLY A 60 15.84 3.85 -10.45
CA GLY A 60 16.07 5.17 -9.87
C GLY A 60 17.29 5.27 -8.95
N LYS A 61 17.84 4.17 -8.47
CA LYS A 61 19.04 4.15 -7.60
C LYS A 61 18.88 5.13 -6.41
N LEU A 62 19.93 5.85 -6.03
CA LEU A 62 19.91 6.80 -4.90
C LEU A 62 19.32 8.15 -5.26
N LEU A 63 19.63 8.70 -6.43
CA LEU A 63 19.32 10.09 -6.80
C LEU A 63 18.20 10.22 -7.84
N GLY A 64 17.71 9.10 -8.38
CA GLY A 64 16.72 9.08 -9.45
C GLY A 64 17.31 9.28 -10.84
N MET A 65 16.49 9.00 -11.85
CA MET A 65 16.83 9.24 -13.28
C MET A 65 16.56 10.68 -13.72
N GLY A 66 15.92 11.47 -12.86
CA GLY A 66 15.46 12.83 -13.15
C GLY A 66 13.97 12.86 -13.52
N ILE A 67 13.33 13.99 -13.21
CA ILE A 67 11.89 14.20 -13.48
C ILE A 67 11.65 14.10 -14.99
N LYS A 68 10.67 13.30 -15.40
CA LYS A 68 10.31 12.99 -16.79
C LYS A 68 11.39 12.24 -17.60
N ASN A 69 12.39 11.66 -16.94
CA ASN A 69 13.42 10.85 -17.59
C ASN A 69 13.31 9.34 -17.23
N GLY A 70 12.33 8.97 -16.44
CA GLY A 70 12.06 7.57 -16.07
C GLY A 70 11.61 6.75 -17.28
N SER A 71 12.31 5.67 -17.59
CA SER A 71 11.97 4.82 -18.73
C SER A 71 10.65 4.09 -18.54
N GLN A 72 10.36 3.61 -17.35
CA GLN A 72 9.12 2.86 -17.07
C GLN A 72 7.90 3.79 -17.00
N THR A 73 8.08 4.99 -16.43
CA THR A 73 7.02 6.00 -16.33
C THR A 73 6.73 6.65 -17.67
N GLN A 74 7.74 7.07 -18.42
CA GLN A 74 7.54 7.81 -19.68
C GLN A 74 7.06 6.93 -20.85
N LEU A 75 7.51 5.68 -20.92
CA LEU A 75 7.06 4.74 -21.95
C LEU A 75 5.69 4.10 -21.65
N GLY A 76 5.07 4.45 -20.50
CA GLY A 76 3.74 3.97 -20.12
C GLY A 76 3.70 2.49 -19.75
N TYR A 77 4.84 1.89 -19.40
CA TYR A 77 4.88 0.50 -18.93
C TYR A 77 4.30 0.33 -17.53
N LEU A 78 4.25 1.41 -16.76
CA LEU A 78 3.67 1.45 -15.43
C LEU A 78 2.28 2.10 -15.49
N TYR A 79 1.21 1.30 -15.42
CA TYR A 79 -0.15 1.82 -15.49
C TYR A 79 -1.03 1.24 -14.35
N PRO A 80 -1.81 2.06 -13.64
CA PRO A 80 -1.86 3.54 -13.63
C PRO A 80 -0.76 4.17 -12.74
N GLN A 81 0.17 4.87 -13.34
CA GLN A 81 1.35 5.42 -12.63
C GLN A 81 1.03 6.58 -11.68
N THR A 82 -0.03 7.36 -11.96
CA THR A 82 -0.38 8.56 -11.20
C THR A 82 -1.24 8.28 -9.95
N THR A 83 -1.81 7.10 -9.85
CA THR A 83 -2.68 6.70 -8.74
C THR A 83 -2.04 5.61 -7.90
N ASP A 84 -2.10 4.39 -8.35
CA ASP A 84 -1.74 3.22 -7.56
C ASP A 84 -0.22 3.01 -7.47
N PHE A 85 0.51 3.33 -8.54
CA PHE A 85 1.96 3.13 -8.65
C PHE A 85 2.76 4.43 -8.53
N ILE A 86 2.19 5.47 -7.92
CA ILE A 86 2.87 6.77 -7.76
C ILE A 86 4.18 6.64 -6.99
N TYR A 87 4.24 5.78 -5.98
CA TYR A 87 5.47 5.55 -5.21
C TYR A 87 6.60 4.99 -6.08
N SER A 88 6.27 4.14 -7.05
CA SER A 88 7.26 3.61 -8.02
C SER A 88 7.77 4.69 -8.96
N ALA A 89 6.89 5.58 -9.41
CA ALA A 89 7.29 6.74 -10.23
C ALA A 89 8.21 7.68 -9.45
N ILE A 90 7.90 7.96 -8.18
CA ILE A 90 8.78 8.73 -7.29
C ILE A 90 10.13 8.04 -7.13
N GLY A 91 10.14 6.73 -6.92
CA GLY A 91 11.37 5.94 -6.80
C GLY A 91 12.23 5.98 -8.07
N GLU A 92 11.62 5.92 -9.25
CA GLU A 92 12.32 6.00 -10.53
C GLU A 92 12.87 7.40 -10.83
N GLU A 93 12.01 8.42 -10.74
CA GLU A 93 12.38 9.78 -11.15
C GLU A 93 13.22 10.52 -10.12
N MET A 94 12.88 10.38 -8.83
CA MET A 94 13.52 11.13 -7.72
C MET A 94 14.48 10.28 -6.88
N GLY A 95 14.46 8.97 -7.05
CA GLY A 95 15.38 8.04 -6.39
C GLY A 95 15.01 7.67 -4.96
N PHE A 96 15.87 6.83 -4.38
CA PHE A 96 15.65 6.25 -3.06
C PHE A 96 15.56 7.31 -1.95
N ILE A 97 16.35 8.39 -2.03
CA ILE A 97 16.37 9.42 -0.98
C ILE A 97 15.00 10.08 -0.84
N ILE A 98 14.39 10.49 -1.94
CA ILE A 98 13.06 11.12 -1.91
C ILE A 98 11.97 10.10 -1.58
N ALA A 99 12.06 8.88 -2.11
CA ALA A 99 11.14 7.81 -1.74
C ALA A 99 11.18 7.50 -0.24
N ALA A 100 12.36 7.45 0.37
CA ALA A 100 12.52 7.28 1.81
C ALA A 100 11.98 8.50 2.59
N LEU A 101 12.20 9.73 2.09
CA LEU A 101 11.65 10.94 2.69
C LEU A 101 10.12 10.90 2.75
N VAL A 102 9.46 10.41 1.70
CA VAL A 102 7.99 10.23 1.70
C VAL A 102 7.56 9.31 2.85
N ILE A 103 8.24 8.18 3.06
CA ILE A 103 7.95 7.29 4.20
C ILE A 103 8.12 8.01 5.54
N VAL A 104 9.21 8.74 5.70
CA VAL A 104 9.49 9.50 6.94
C VAL A 104 8.39 10.54 7.21
N LEU A 105 7.93 11.26 6.19
CA LEU A 105 6.83 12.23 6.32
C LEU A 105 5.53 11.55 6.76
N TYR A 106 5.20 10.39 6.21
CA TYR A 106 4.04 9.61 6.68
C TYR A 106 4.19 9.16 8.13
N LEU A 107 5.37 8.68 8.53
CA LEU A 107 5.62 8.29 9.92
C LEU A 107 5.45 9.47 10.88
N ILE A 108 5.91 10.67 10.48
CA ILE A 108 5.69 11.91 11.25
C ILE A 108 4.20 12.22 11.36
N LEU A 109 3.46 12.14 10.27
CA LEU A 109 2.01 12.40 10.25
C LEU A 109 1.26 11.40 11.14
N ILE A 110 1.53 10.12 11.02
CA ILE A 110 0.93 9.05 11.81
C ILE A 110 1.25 9.22 13.31
N THR A 111 2.51 9.51 13.64
CA THR A 111 2.91 9.73 15.05
C THR A 111 2.25 10.96 15.64
N LYS A 112 2.06 12.04 14.87
CA LYS A 112 1.31 13.23 15.29
C LYS A 112 -0.16 12.90 15.51
N ALA A 113 -0.81 12.14 14.63
CA ALA A 113 -2.20 11.70 14.81
C ALA A 113 -2.37 10.83 16.06
N ILE A 114 -1.45 9.90 16.33
CA ILE A 114 -1.42 9.10 17.55
C ILE A 114 -1.20 9.97 18.79
N TYR A 115 -0.34 10.98 18.71
CA TYR A 115 -0.12 11.92 19.81
C TYR A 115 -1.40 12.69 20.14
N VAL A 116 -2.11 13.22 19.12
CA VAL A 116 -3.41 13.87 19.27
C VAL A 116 -4.43 12.93 19.90
N ALA A 117 -4.50 11.67 19.45
CA ALA A 117 -5.38 10.66 20.02
C ALA A 117 -5.14 10.44 21.52
N LYS A 118 -3.87 10.46 21.96
CA LYS A 118 -3.49 10.28 23.39
C LYS A 118 -3.74 11.51 24.25
N THR A 119 -3.72 12.71 23.67
CA THR A 119 -3.84 13.98 24.39
C THR A 119 -5.20 14.64 24.23
N ALA A 120 -6.11 14.05 23.48
CA ALA A 120 -7.48 14.54 23.32
C ALA A 120 -8.20 14.63 24.67
N ARG A 121 -9.01 15.68 24.83
CA ARG A 121 -9.76 15.93 26.08
C ARG A 121 -11.02 15.06 26.20
N ASP A 122 -11.53 14.59 25.08
CA ASP A 122 -12.75 13.79 24.97
C ASP A 122 -12.47 12.47 24.25
N ASP A 123 -13.23 11.45 24.59
CA ASP A 123 -13.09 10.10 24.03
C ASP A 123 -13.40 10.10 22.52
N LEU A 124 -14.34 10.93 22.06
CA LEU A 124 -14.69 11.01 20.65
C LEU A 124 -13.52 11.50 19.79
N GLY A 125 -12.87 12.60 20.20
CA GLY A 125 -11.69 13.12 19.51
C GLY A 125 -10.52 12.13 19.52
N SER A 126 -10.35 11.38 20.63
CA SER A 126 -9.34 10.32 20.72
C SER A 126 -9.60 9.21 19.71
N TYR A 127 -10.84 8.69 19.63
CA TYR A 127 -11.19 7.62 18.68
C TYR A 127 -11.10 8.05 17.22
N ILE A 128 -11.55 9.28 16.89
CA ILE A 128 -11.43 9.82 15.55
C ILE A 128 -9.96 9.91 15.14
N SER A 129 -9.12 10.50 15.99
CA SER A 129 -7.69 10.67 15.67
C SER A 129 -6.95 9.33 15.56
N ALA A 130 -7.31 8.34 16.38
CA ALA A 130 -6.78 6.99 16.29
C ALA A 130 -7.22 6.29 14.99
N GLY A 131 -8.49 6.49 14.59
CA GLY A 131 -9.02 5.98 13.32
C GLY A 131 -8.30 6.56 12.11
N ILE A 132 -8.07 7.86 12.09
CA ILE A 132 -7.30 8.56 11.04
C ILE A 132 -5.87 8.03 10.96
N ALA A 133 -5.20 7.87 12.11
CA ALA A 133 -3.85 7.30 12.15
C ALA A 133 -3.82 5.88 11.57
N GLY A 134 -4.83 5.06 11.88
CA GLY A 134 -4.98 3.71 11.33
C GLY A 134 -5.18 3.69 9.83
N ILE A 135 -6.02 4.59 9.28
CA ILE A 135 -6.27 4.73 7.85
C ILE A 135 -4.97 5.12 7.12
N PHE A 136 -4.25 6.14 7.59
CA PHE A 136 -3.00 6.56 6.96
C PHE A 136 -1.92 5.48 7.03
N LEU A 137 -1.80 4.77 8.15
CA LEU A 137 -0.89 3.64 8.28
C LEU A 137 -1.23 2.53 7.28
N PHE A 138 -2.51 2.15 7.19
CA PHE A 138 -2.96 1.12 6.26
C PHE A 138 -2.66 1.50 4.81
N HIS A 139 -3.06 2.71 4.38
CA HIS A 139 -2.82 3.19 3.01
C HIS A 139 -1.33 3.24 2.66
N MET A 140 -0.49 3.74 3.57
CA MET A 140 0.95 3.79 3.37
C MET A 140 1.55 2.40 3.20
N VAL A 141 1.25 1.48 4.13
CA VAL A 141 1.79 0.10 4.10
C VAL A 141 1.31 -0.64 2.86
N GLU A 142 0.02 -0.51 2.53
CA GLU A 142 -0.60 -1.20 1.41
C GLU A 142 -0.05 -0.68 0.07
N ASN A 143 -0.04 0.64 -0.17
CA ASN A 143 0.44 1.22 -1.42
C ASN A 143 1.94 0.95 -1.63
N ILE A 144 2.78 1.24 -0.64
CA ILE A 144 4.22 1.02 -0.75
C ILE A 144 4.52 -0.48 -0.83
N GLY A 145 3.84 -1.29 -0.02
CA GLY A 145 4.02 -2.74 0.00
C GLY A 145 3.67 -3.39 -1.35
N MET A 146 2.56 -2.99 -1.99
CA MET A 146 2.18 -3.54 -3.29
C MET A 146 3.13 -3.09 -4.41
N THR A 147 3.64 -1.84 -4.38
CA THR A 147 4.60 -1.36 -5.38
C THR A 147 5.95 -2.07 -5.28
N MET A 148 6.37 -2.44 -4.08
CA MET A 148 7.55 -3.27 -3.82
C MET A 148 7.30 -4.76 -4.05
N GLY A 149 6.03 -5.16 -4.25
CA GLY A 149 5.61 -6.57 -4.39
C GLY A 149 5.75 -7.36 -3.09
N LEU A 150 5.59 -6.70 -1.94
CA LEU A 150 5.51 -7.31 -0.61
C LEU A 150 4.07 -7.61 -0.21
N LEU A 151 3.10 -6.98 -0.87
CA LEU A 151 1.66 -7.16 -0.67
C LEU A 151 0.96 -7.35 -2.02
N PRO A 152 -0.22 -8.00 -2.05
CA PRO A 152 -1.00 -8.15 -3.28
C PRO A 152 -1.51 -6.78 -3.76
N ILE A 153 -1.71 -6.63 -5.08
CA ILE A 153 -2.20 -5.37 -5.65
C ILE A 153 -3.66 -5.16 -5.23
N THR A 154 -3.93 -4.10 -4.49
CA THR A 154 -5.28 -3.71 -4.07
C THR A 154 -5.81 -2.47 -4.79
N GLY A 155 -4.91 -1.62 -5.30
CA GLY A 155 -5.28 -0.36 -5.95
C GLY A 155 -5.68 0.72 -4.93
N VAL A 156 -5.08 0.71 -3.74
CA VAL A 156 -5.31 1.73 -2.71
C VAL A 156 -4.40 2.93 -2.97
N PRO A 157 -4.95 4.14 -3.17
CA PRO A 157 -4.14 5.33 -3.43
C PRO A 157 -3.36 5.77 -2.17
N LEU A 158 -2.21 6.40 -2.39
CA LEU A 158 -1.40 6.97 -1.32
C LEU A 158 -1.95 8.37 -0.96
N PRO A 159 -2.47 8.59 0.27
CA PRO A 159 -3.08 9.87 0.66
C PRO A 159 -2.13 11.06 0.42
N PHE A 160 -2.66 12.20 -0.02
CA PHE A 160 -1.92 13.44 -0.34
C PHE A 160 -0.91 13.36 -1.49
N VAL A 161 -0.52 12.18 -1.94
CA VAL A 161 0.51 11.97 -2.98
C VAL A 161 -0.12 11.47 -4.28
N SER A 162 -1.02 10.49 -4.20
CA SER A 162 -1.71 9.97 -5.40
C SER A 162 -2.68 10.99 -5.99
N TYR A 163 -2.74 11.03 -7.31
CA TYR A 163 -3.70 11.85 -8.03
C TYR A 163 -5.13 11.37 -7.76
N GLY A 164 -5.99 12.30 -7.34
CA GLY A 164 -7.41 12.03 -7.12
C GLY A 164 -8.09 13.17 -6.37
N GLY A 165 -8.97 13.93 -7.04
CA GLY A 165 -9.67 15.07 -6.41
C GLY A 165 -10.54 14.66 -5.22
N SER A 166 -11.25 13.53 -5.33
CA SER A 166 -12.07 13.01 -4.23
C SER A 166 -11.25 12.53 -3.04
N SER A 167 -10.13 11.84 -3.28
CA SER A 167 -9.24 11.38 -2.22
C SER A 167 -8.57 12.55 -1.48
N LEU A 168 -8.18 13.60 -2.21
CA LEU A 168 -7.63 14.81 -1.63
C LEU A 168 -8.65 15.49 -0.70
N LEU A 169 -9.88 15.71 -1.17
CA LEU A 169 -10.93 16.32 -0.35
C LEU A 169 -11.19 15.50 0.93
N THR A 170 -11.30 14.18 0.81
CA THR A 170 -11.54 13.30 1.97
C THR A 170 -10.39 13.33 2.98
N ASN A 171 -9.15 13.51 2.52
CA ASN A 171 -7.98 13.54 3.41
C ASN A 171 -7.79 14.90 4.11
N PHE A 172 -8.44 15.99 3.62
CA PHE A 172 -8.36 17.33 4.22
C PHE A 172 -9.57 17.69 5.10
N ILE A 173 -10.64 16.92 5.07
CA ILE A 173 -11.83 17.07 5.93
C ILE A 173 -11.67 16.24 7.21
#